data_d086e8ec303b7974e249d59984acd0b1
#
_entry.id   d086e8ec303b7974e249d59984acd0b1
#
_cell.length_a   1.000
_cell.length_b   1.000
_cell.length_c   1.000
_cell.angle_alpha   90.00
_cell.angle_beta   90.00
_cell.angle_gamma   90.00
#
_symmetry.space_group_name_H-M   'P 1'
#
loop_
_entity.id
_entity.type
_entity.pdbx_description
1 polymer ?
#
loop_
_entity_poly.entity_id
_entity_poly.type
_entity_poly.pdbx_seq_one_letter_code
_entity_poly.pdbx_strand_id
1 'polypeptide(L)'
;MDKGFLEKCLAKGMSLEAIGALIGKHPSTVSYWLKKHGLMAAGRERHAPKGSIDTGRLRELVLEGVSIRRMADELGAGYSTVRYWLKRLGLETDRSIRRQEGDAARKAGLRRAYLRCAKHGHTAFFERPDGGFRCAKCNTTAVSERRRNVKRELVAEAGGSCRLCGFDTHPAALQFHHRDPSKKHFHLSHGGMTRGIGRMRAEARKCVLLCANCHALVEAGVKKVPAEER
;
A
#
# COMPACT_ATOMS: atom_id res chain seq x y z
N MET A 1 53.27 16.13 13.68
CA MET A 1 52.19 16.60 14.59
C MET A 1 52.29 15.75 15.83
N ASP A 2 52.32 16.36 17.01
CA ASP A 2 52.50 15.68 18.26
C ASP A 2 51.26 14.84 18.67
N LYS A 3 51.47 13.62 19.17
CA LYS A 3 50.39 12.68 19.55
C LYS A 3 49.58 13.21 20.73
N GLY A 4 50.26 13.74 21.75
CA GLY A 4 49.63 14.24 22.98
C GLY A 4 48.76 15.48 22.72
N PHE A 5 49.13 16.32 21.76
CA PHE A 5 48.27 17.40 21.30
C PHE A 5 46.98 16.94 20.67
N LEU A 6 47.06 15.94 19.77
CA LEU A 6 45.90 15.34 19.13
C LEU A 6 44.94 14.67 20.12
N GLU A 7 45.50 13.95 21.09
CA GLU A 7 44.72 13.30 22.18
C GLU A 7 43.94 14.33 23.01
N LYS A 8 44.58 15.48 23.35
CA LYS A 8 43.89 16.56 24.08
C LYS A 8 42.78 17.21 23.27
N CYS A 9 42.96 17.37 21.96
CA CYS A 9 41.91 17.88 21.07
C CYS A 9 40.74 16.93 20.94
N LEU A 10 41.01 15.62 20.82
CA LEU A 10 39.99 14.56 20.74
C LEU A 10 39.22 14.45 22.05
N ALA A 11 39.91 14.52 23.21
CA ALA A 11 39.26 14.52 24.52
C ALA A 11 38.27 15.67 24.72
N LYS A 12 38.52 16.82 24.04
CA LYS A 12 37.62 17.97 24.00
C LYS A 12 36.49 17.82 22.94
N GLY A 13 36.41 16.66 22.25
CA GLY A 13 35.41 16.42 21.22
C GLY A 13 35.58 17.24 19.92
N MET A 14 36.76 17.77 19.65
CA MET A 14 37.00 18.63 18.48
C MET A 14 36.92 17.81 17.18
N SER A 15 36.27 18.37 16.17
CA SER A 15 36.24 17.80 14.81
C SER A 15 37.56 17.97 14.06
N LEU A 16 37.77 17.24 12.95
CA LEU A 16 38.98 17.38 12.12
C LEU A 16 39.13 18.80 11.56
N GLU A 17 38.00 19.42 11.22
CA GLU A 17 37.96 20.82 10.73
C GLU A 17 38.38 21.77 11.85
N ALA A 18 37.87 21.59 13.07
CA ALA A 18 38.19 22.42 14.21
C ALA A 18 39.70 22.31 14.62
N ILE A 19 40.22 21.06 14.61
CA ILE A 19 41.64 20.82 14.86
C ILE A 19 42.47 21.42 13.73
N GLY A 20 42.09 21.28 12.49
CA GLY A 20 42.74 21.82 11.31
C GLY A 20 42.82 23.35 11.35
N ALA A 21 41.71 23.99 11.68
CA ALA A 21 41.63 25.43 11.84
C ALA A 21 42.58 25.98 12.95
N LEU A 22 42.62 25.25 14.09
CA LEU A 22 43.47 25.63 15.24
C LEU A 22 44.99 25.66 14.91
N ILE A 23 45.41 24.79 13.98
CA ILE A 23 46.85 24.64 13.64
C ILE A 23 47.18 25.10 12.21
N GLY A 24 46.24 25.71 11.52
CA GLY A 24 46.43 26.20 10.14
C GLY A 24 46.71 25.09 9.13
N LYS A 25 46.14 23.89 9.33
CA LYS A 25 46.29 22.72 8.44
C LYS A 25 44.96 22.23 7.92
N HIS A 26 44.98 21.69 6.70
CA HIS A 26 43.78 21.07 6.11
C HIS A 26 43.31 19.85 6.92
N PRO A 27 42.00 19.58 7.06
CA PRO A 27 41.44 18.44 7.80
C PRO A 27 42.01 17.07 7.37
N SER A 28 42.37 16.91 6.09
CA SER A 28 43.00 15.69 5.58
C SER A 28 44.38 15.46 6.18
N THR A 29 45.15 16.50 6.48
CA THR A 29 46.44 16.41 7.15
C THR A 29 46.27 15.96 8.60
N VAL A 30 45.25 16.47 9.30
CA VAL A 30 44.90 16.03 10.65
C VAL A 30 44.51 14.55 10.62
N SER A 31 43.65 14.13 9.68
CA SER A 31 43.23 12.72 9.49
C SER A 31 44.43 11.80 9.25
N TYR A 32 45.41 12.20 8.43
CA TYR A 32 46.65 11.44 8.21
C TYR A 32 47.42 11.21 9.52
N TRP A 33 47.60 12.25 10.32
CA TRP A 33 48.36 12.14 11.58
C TRP A 33 47.61 11.32 12.63
N LEU A 34 46.30 11.46 12.74
CA LEU A 34 45.49 10.58 13.59
C LEU A 34 45.71 9.13 13.22
N LYS A 35 45.60 8.77 11.92
CA LYS A 35 45.86 7.43 11.44
C LYS A 35 47.27 6.92 11.76
N LYS A 36 48.28 7.80 11.57
CA LYS A 36 49.69 7.49 11.86
C LYS A 36 49.94 7.22 13.35
N HIS A 37 49.23 7.87 14.25
CA HIS A 37 49.30 7.69 15.70
C HIS A 37 48.33 6.68 16.28
N GLY A 38 47.53 5.99 15.44
CA GLY A 38 46.54 5.03 15.88
C GLY A 38 45.34 5.65 16.62
N LEU A 39 45.12 6.98 16.45
CA LEU A 39 44.03 7.72 17.08
C LEU A 39 42.78 7.73 16.16
N MET A 40 41.61 7.75 16.78
CA MET A 40 40.32 7.81 16.08
C MET A 40 39.73 9.20 16.20
N ALA A 41 39.21 9.75 15.09
CA ALA A 41 38.54 11.05 15.07
C ALA A 41 37.28 11.03 15.93
N ALA A 42 37.01 12.15 16.65
CA ALA A 42 35.76 12.34 17.36
C ALA A 42 34.58 12.24 16.37
N GLY A 43 33.54 11.49 16.71
CA GLY A 43 32.35 11.32 15.86
C GLY A 43 32.46 10.26 14.76
N ARG A 44 33.56 9.50 14.65
CA ARG A 44 33.70 8.40 13.70
C ARG A 44 32.55 7.38 13.83
N GLU A 45 32.05 7.17 15.03
CA GLU A 45 30.91 6.28 15.29
C GLU A 45 29.61 6.76 14.63
N ARG A 46 29.43 8.10 14.50
CA ARG A 46 28.28 8.70 13.79
C ARG A 46 28.37 8.50 12.29
N HIS A 47 29.57 8.34 11.74
CA HIS A 47 29.86 8.15 10.32
C HIS A 47 30.38 6.75 10.01
N ALA A 48 30.45 5.86 11.01
CA ALA A 48 30.74 4.45 10.77
C ALA A 48 29.69 3.93 9.76
N PRO A 49 30.10 3.17 8.72
CA PRO A 49 29.14 2.55 7.84
C PRO A 49 28.24 1.69 8.74
N LYS A 50 26.96 2.05 8.82
CA LYS A 50 25.95 1.27 9.53
C LYS A 50 26.08 -0.15 9.01
N GLY A 51 26.33 -1.09 9.90
CA GLY A 51 26.84 -2.43 9.70
C GLY A 51 26.47 -3.09 8.37
N SER A 52 27.33 -3.97 7.92
CA SER A 52 27.08 -4.77 6.71
C SER A 52 25.73 -5.47 6.85
N ILE A 53 24.83 -5.21 5.89
CA ILE A 53 23.56 -5.95 5.80
C ILE A 53 23.89 -7.43 5.57
N ASP A 54 23.14 -8.32 6.18
CA ASP A 54 23.22 -9.74 5.85
C ASP A 54 22.76 -9.97 4.41
N THR A 55 23.73 -10.10 3.51
CA THR A 55 23.47 -10.28 2.07
C THR A 55 22.93 -11.66 1.74
N GLY A 56 23.19 -12.67 2.58
CA GLY A 56 22.59 -14.00 2.47
C GLY A 56 21.11 -13.94 2.74
N ARG A 57 20.72 -13.39 3.89
CA ARG A 57 19.32 -13.20 4.24
C ARG A 57 18.58 -12.26 3.25
N LEU A 58 19.26 -11.23 2.75
CA LEU A 58 18.68 -10.36 1.72
C LEU A 58 18.33 -11.15 0.43
N ARG A 59 19.17 -12.08 -0.01
CA ARG A 59 18.89 -12.94 -1.18
C ARG A 59 17.67 -13.82 -0.96
N GLU A 60 17.57 -14.45 0.21
CA GLU A 60 16.42 -15.26 0.61
C GLU A 60 15.13 -14.45 0.59
N LEU A 61 15.12 -13.27 1.20
CA LEU A 61 13.95 -12.37 1.22
C LEU A 61 13.52 -11.92 -0.17
N VAL A 62 14.47 -11.77 -1.11
CA VAL A 62 14.14 -11.48 -2.51
C VAL A 62 13.47 -12.68 -3.16
N LEU A 63 13.97 -13.91 -2.94
CA LEU A 63 13.35 -15.14 -3.46
C LEU A 63 11.96 -15.40 -2.86
N GLU A 64 11.78 -15.07 -1.59
CA GLU A 64 10.47 -15.09 -0.91
C GLU A 64 9.48 -14.03 -1.44
N GLY A 65 9.92 -13.10 -2.30
CA GLY A 65 9.09 -12.03 -2.85
C GLY A 65 8.71 -10.95 -1.83
N VAL A 66 9.48 -10.80 -0.76
CA VAL A 66 9.25 -9.84 0.31
C VAL A 66 9.42 -8.41 -0.20
N SER A 67 8.64 -7.47 0.30
CA SER A 67 8.77 -6.06 -0.07
C SER A 67 10.03 -5.42 0.54
N ILE A 68 10.62 -4.42 -0.14
CA ILE A 68 11.82 -3.73 0.37
C ILE A 68 11.61 -3.13 1.77
N ARG A 69 10.41 -2.70 2.12
CA ARG A 69 10.11 -2.20 3.47
C ARG A 69 10.23 -3.32 4.51
N ARG A 70 9.61 -4.47 4.26
CA ARG A 70 9.75 -5.63 5.16
C ARG A 70 11.17 -6.16 5.20
N MET A 71 11.89 -6.18 4.07
CA MET A 71 13.33 -6.51 4.07
C MET A 71 14.11 -5.56 4.98
N ALA A 72 13.80 -4.26 4.95
CA ALA A 72 14.43 -3.25 5.80
C ALA A 72 14.14 -3.51 7.28
N ASP A 73 12.89 -3.81 7.62
CA ASP A 73 12.47 -4.12 8.99
C ASP A 73 13.14 -5.40 9.50
N GLU A 74 13.14 -6.49 8.72
CA GLU A 74 13.75 -7.78 9.10
C GLU A 74 15.28 -7.72 9.22
N LEU A 75 15.94 -6.90 8.40
CA LEU A 75 17.40 -6.74 8.40
C LEU A 75 17.88 -5.64 9.34
N GLY A 76 16.98 -4.96 10.05
CA GLY A 76 17.32 -3.83 10.91
C GLY A 76 18.02 -2.70 10.16
N ALA A 77 17.77 -2.54 8.86
CA ALA A 77 18.44 -1.62 7.94
C ALA A 77 17.49 -0.55 7.40
N GLY A 78 18.05 0.59 6.98
CA GLY A 78 17.25 1.61 6.32
C GLY A 78 16.80 1.17 4.91
N TYR A 79 15.62 1.64 4.46
CA TYR A 79 15.08 1.37 3.12
C TYR A 79 16.08 1.70 1.99
N SER A 80 16.80 2.82 2.11
CA SER A 80 17.84 3.23 1.15
C SER A 80 19.03 2.27 1.14
N THR A 81 19.41 1.75 2.30
CA THR A 81 20.48 0.75 2.46
C THR A 81 20.12 -0.54 1.73
N VAL A 82 18.89 -1.05 1.95
CA VAL A 82 18.43 -2.25 1.24
C VAL A 82 18.42 -2.03 -0.27
N ARG A 83 17.91 -0.88 -0.76
CA ARG A 83 17.95 -0.55 -2.19
C ARG A 83 19.35 -0.50 -2.76
N TYR A 84 20.29 0.08 -2.01
CA TYR A 84 21.70 0.12 -2.42
C TYR A 84 22.26 -1.29 -2.59
N TRP A 85 22.04 -2.18 -1.62
CA TRP A 85 22.53 -3.54 -1.69
C TRP A 85 21.85 -4.40 -2.76
N LEU A 86 20.54 -4.23 -2.96
CA LEU A 86 19.84 -4.88 -4.07
C LEU A 86 20.48 -4.49 -5.41
N LYS A 87 20.73 -3.19 -5.63
CA LYS A 87 21.38 -2.70 -6.85
C LYS A 87 22.82 -3.24 -6.98
N ARG A 88 23.59 -3.22 -5.90
CA ARG A 88 24.98 -3.66 -5.88
C ARG A 88 25.13 -5.16 -6.16
N LEU A 89 24.19 -5.96 -5.71
CA LEU A 89 24.17 -7.42 -5.87
C LEU A 89 23.43 -7.86 -7.16
N GLY A 90 22.91 -6.92 -7.96
CA GLY A 90 22.12 -7.24 -9.15
C GLY A 90 20.81 -7.97 -8.84
N LEU A 91 20.27 -7.80 -7.62
CA LEU A 91 19.04 -8.46 -7.20
C LEU A 91 17.81 -7.61 -7.57
N GLU A 92 16.84 -8.25 -8.17
CA GLU A 92 15.58 -7.61 -8.55
C GLU A 92 14.41 -8.16 -7.75
N THR A 93 13.58 -7.25 -7.24
CA THR A 93 12.34 -7.64 -6.56
C THR A 93 11.22 -7.93 -7.57
N ASP A 94 10.26 -8.76 -7.20
CA ASP A 94 9.06 -9.04 -8.01
C ASP A 94 8.37 -7.76 -8.50
N ARG A 95 8.40 -6.70 -7.69
CA ARG A 95 7.84 -5.39 -8.06
C ARG A 95 8.67 -4.70 -9.15
N SER A 96 10.01 -4.80 -9.07
CA SER A 96 10.92 -4.24 -10.08
C SER A 96 10.71 -4.93 -11.42
N ILE A 97 10.76 -6.27 -11.41
CA ILE A 97 10.57 -7.11 -12.60
C ILE A 97 9.22 -6.79 -13.26
N ARG A 98 8.12 -6.84 -12.50
CA ARG A 98 6.78 -6.54 -13.02
C ARG A 98 6.67 -5.14 -13.59
N ARG A 99 7.36 -4.15 -13.01
CA ARG A 99 7.36 -2.78 -13.54
C ARG A 99 8.05 -2.73 -14.91
N GLN A 100 9.21 -3.35 -15.03
CA GLN A 100 9.98 -3.42 -16.30
C GLN A 100 9.16 -4.13 -17.39
N GLU A 101 8.58 -5.29 -17.06
CA GLU A 101 7.71 -6.03 -17.99
C GLU A 101 6.48 -5.22 -18.40
N GLY A 102 5.85 -4.51 -17.46
CA GLY A 102 4.73 -3.61 -17.74
C GLY A 102 5.13 -2.42 -18.62
N ASP A 103 6.30 -1.84 -18.38
CA ASP A 103 6.83 -0.76 -19.20
C ASP A 103 7.16 -1.25 -20.63
N ALA A 104 7.68 -2.47 -20.79
CA ALA A 104 7.91 -3.11 -22.07
C ALA A 104 6.59 -3.38 -22.82
N ALA A 105 5.59 -3.93 -22.13
CA ALA A 105 4.26 -4.18 -22.68
C ALA A 105 3.60 -2.88 -23.17
N ARG A 106 3.70 -1.80 -22.39
CA ARG A 106 3.19 -0.49 -22.77
C ARG A 106 3.89 0.08 -24.01
N LYS A 107 5.22 -0.01 -24.06
CA LYS A 107 5.99 0.41 -25.23
C LYS A 107 5.60 -0.36 -26.49
N ALA A 108 5.21 -1.64 -26.33
CA ALA A 108 4.71 -2.48 -27.42
C ALA A 108 3.21 -2.22 -27.73
N GLY A 109 2.56 -1.24 -27.11
CA GLY A 109 1.15 -0.91 -27.34
C GLY A 109 0.15 -1.95 -26.81
N LEU A 110 0.58 -2.84 -25.94
CA LEU A 110 -0.27 -3.91 -25.40
C LEU A 110 -1.16 -3.39 -24.29
N ARG A 111 -2.48 -3.49 -24.47
CA ARG A 111 -3.47 -3.19 -23.40
C ARG A 111 -3.65 -4.34 -22.41
N ARG A 112 -3.19 -5.53 -22.75
CA ARG A 112 -3.18 -6.72 -21.88
C ARG A 112 -1.82 -7.40 -21.96
N ALA A 113 -1.30 -7.84 -20.80
CA ALA A 113 -0.03 -8.54 -20.70
C ALA A 113 -0.12 -9.66 -19.67
N TYR A 114 0.68 -10.71 -19.82
CA TYR A 114 0.84 -11.76 -18.80
C TYR A 114 2.04 -11.40 -17.94
N LEU A 115 1.80 -10.99 -16.71
CA LEU A 115 2.82 -10.50 -15.78
C LEU A 115 2.75 -11.27 -14.46
N ARG A 116 3.83 -11.24 -13.68
CA ARG A 116 3.89 -11.88 -12.37
C ARG A 116 3.16 -11.02 -11.31
N CYS A 117 2.15 -11.60 -10.68
CA CYS A 117 1.47 -11.05 -9.51
C CYS A 117 1.96 -11.74 -8.24
N ALA A 118 2.34 -10.99 -7.21
CA ALA A 118 2.77 -11.55 -5.92
C ALA A 118 1.72 -12.46 -5.25
N LYS A 119 0.41 -12.22 -5.52
CA LYS A 119 -0.70 -13.03 -4.95
C LYS A 119 -1.17 -14.17 -5.86
N HIS A 120 -0.99 -14.06 -7.18
CA HIS A 120 -1.64 -14.94 -8.14
C HIS A 120 -0.69 -15.60 -9.14
N GLY A 121 0.64 -15.44 -8.94
CA GLY A 121 1.64 -15.94 -9.89
C GLY A 121 1.54 -15.25 -11.26
N HIS A 122 1.92 -15.91 -12.34
CA HIS A 122 1.74 -15.42 -13.70
C HIS A 122 0.26 -15.41 -14.08
N THR A 123 -0.24 -14.24 -14.44
CA THR A 123 -1.67 -14.04 -14.75
C THR A 123 -1.88 -12.83 -15.65
N ALA A 124 -3.09 -12.67 -16.18
CA ALA A 124 -3.46 -11.54 -17.01
C ALA A 124 -3.45 -10.23 -16.21
N PHE A 125 -2.84 -9.22 -16.79
CA PHE A 125 -2.89 -7.83 -16.37
C PHE A 125 -3.52 -6.99 -17.48
N PHE A 126 -4.16 -5.91 -17.13
CA PHE A 126 -4.68 -4.92 -18.06
C PHE A 126 -4.12 -3.54 -17.73
N GLU A 127 -3.94 -2.75 -18.78
CA GLU A 127 -3.49 -1.37 -18.68
C GLU A 127 -4.56 -0.51 -17.99
N ARG A 128 -4.11 0.37 -17.13
CA ARG A 128 -4.94 1.38 -16.47
C ARG A 128 -4.83 2.72 -17.21
N PRO A 129 -5.81 3.62 -17.04
CA PRO A 129 -5.75 4.96 -17.65
C PRO A 129 -4.49 5.76 -17.26
N ASP A 130 -3.89 5.48 -16.09
CA ASP A 130 -2.63 6.09 -15.64
C ASP A 130 -1.36 5.43 -16.23
N GLY A 131 -1.52 4.52 -17.19
CA GLY A 131 -0.44 3.81 -17.87
C GLY A 131 0.20 2.66 -17.06
N GLY A 132 -0.31 2.36 -15.85
CA GLY A 132 0.13 1.20 -15.07
C GLY A 132 -0.63 -0.06 -15.44
N PHE A 133 -0.05 -1.23 -15.12
CA PHE A 133 -0.70 -2.53 -15.29
C PHE A 133 -1.27 -3.04 -13.96
N ARG A 134 -2.50 -3.58 -13.99
CA ARG A 134 -3.19 -4.14 -12.82
C ARG A 134 -3.57 -5.59 -13.07
N CYS A 135 -3.27 -6.46 -12.11
CA CYS A 135 -3.67 -7.86 -12.13
C CYS A 135 -5.20 -8.00 -12.18
N ALA A 136 -5.72 -8.76 -13.15
CA ALA A 136 -7.14 -8.97 -13.32
C ALA A 136 -7.80 -9.60 -12.09
N LYS A 137 -7.19 -10.65 -11.52
CA LYS A 137 -7.68 -11.33 -10.30
C LYS A 137 -7.69 -10.40 -9.08
N CYS A 138 -6.60 -9.63 -8.84
CA CYS A 138 -6.58 -8.63 -7.75
C CYS A 138 -7.67 -7.58 -7.93
N ASN A 139 -7.92 -7.13 -9.17
CA ASN A 139 -8.97 -6.15 -9.44
C ASN A 139 -10.36 -6.71 -9.14
N THR A 140 -10.65 -7.93 -9.60
CA THR A 140 -11.94 -8.59 -9.34
C THR A 140 -12.20 -8.73 -7.84
N THR A 141 -11.19 -9.20 -7.09
CA THR A 141 -11.29 -9.31 -5.62
C THR A 141 -11.56 -7.95 -4.97
N ALA A 142 -10.77 -6.94 -5.30
CA ALA A 142 -10.93 -5.60 -4.72
C ALA A 142 -12.31 -4.96 -5.05
N VAL A 143 -12.82 -5.17 -6.27
CA VAL A 143 -14.16 -4.70 -6.66
C VAL A 143 -15.25 -5.44 -5.87
N SER A 144 -15.12 -6.75 -5.72
CA SER A 144 -16.09 -7.56 -4.96
C SER A 144 -16.10 -7.21 -3.47
N GLU A 145 -14.93 -6.99 -2.87
CA GLU A 145 -14.81 -6.55 -1.47
C GLU A 145 -15.42 -5.16 -1.28
N ARG A 146 -15.10 -4.21 -2.16
CA ARG A 146 -15.69 -2.88 -2.13
C ARG A 146 -17.23 -2.94 -2.19
N ARG A 147 -17.79 -3.73 -3.10
CA ARG A 147 -19.25 -3.89 -3.23
C ARG A 147 -19.87 -4.44 -1.95
N ARG A 148 -19.27 -5.46 -1.34
CA ARG A 148 -19.72 -6.00 -0.07
C ARG A 148 -19.66 -4.99 1.07
N ASN A 149 -18.59 -4.23 1.16
CA ASN A 149 -18.40 -3.22 2.20
C ASN A 149 -19.44 -2.10 2.06
N VAL A 150 -19.60 -1.56 0.85
CA VAL A 150 -20.60 -0.52 0.56
C VAL A 150 -22.01 -1.04 0.85
N LYS A 151 -22.35 -2.27 0.46
CA LYS A 151 -23.66 -2.84 0.76
C LYS A 151 -23.89 -2.93 2.27
N ARG A 152 -22.89 -3.39 3.06
CA ARG A 152 -22.98 -3.44 4.51
C ARG A 152 -23.24 -2.07 5.14
N GLU A 153 -22.50 -1.05 4.66
CA GLU A 153 -22.63 0.33 5.11
C GLU A 153 -24.03 0.89 4.83
N LEU A 154 -24.51 0.78 3.59
CA LEU A 154 -25.84 1.26 3.22
C LEU A 154 -26.96 0.51 3.93
N VAL A 155 -26.83 -0.81 4.15
CA VAL A 155 -27.81 -1.59 4.91
C VAL A 155 -27.87 -1.16 6.36
N ALA A 156 -26.71 -0.93 6.98
CA ALA A 156 -26.65 -0.42 8.36
C ALA A 156 -27.31 0.97 8.49
N GLU A 157 -27.01 1.88 7.56
CA GLU A 157 -27.62 3.22 7.49
C GLU A 157 -29.14 3.17 7.28
N ALA A 158 -29.65 2.14 6.61
CA ALA A 158 -31.09 1.91 6.35
C ALA A 158 -31.81 1.16 7.49
N GLY A 159 -31.18 1.00 8.66
CA GLY A 159 -31.76 0.36 9.84
C GLY A 159 -31.47 -1.14 9.96
N GLY A 160 -30.65 -1.72 9.08
CA GLY A 160 -30.09 -3.08 9.22
C GLY A 160 -31.06 -4.26 9.05
N SER A 161 -32.38 -4.03 8.97
CA SER A 161 -33.42 -5.07 8.97
C SER A 161 -34.48 -4.87 7.89
N CYS A 162 -35.17 -5.95 7.54
CA CYS A 162 -36.31 -5.91 6.64
C CYS A 162 -37.48 -5.15 7.28
N ARG A 163 -38.00 -4.12 6.64
CA ARG A 163 -39.10 -3.29 7.14
C ARG A 163 -40.46 -4.02 7.18
N LEU A 164 -40.59 -5.21 6.56
CA LEU A 164 -41.82 -6.00 6.56
C LEU A 164 -41.83 -7.16 7.53
N CYS A 165 -40.71 -7.82 7.78
CA CYS A 165 -40.67 -9.03 8.62
C CYS A 165 -39.55 -9.00 9.67
N GLY A 166 -38.77 -7.91 9.78
CA GLY A 166 -37.71 -7.79 10.76
C GLY A 166 -36.44 -8.60 10.49
N PHE A 167 -36.34 -9.34 9.39
CA PHE A 167 -35.15 -10.15 9.09
C PHE A 167 -33.90 -9.28 9.05
N ASP A 168 -32.87 -9.63 9.84
CA ASP A 168 -31.63 -8.88 10.03
C ASP A 168 -30.36 -9.75 10.02
N THR A 169 -30.49 -11.06 9.87
CA THR A 169 -29.42 -12.03 10.09
C THR A 169 -28.18 -11.77 9.23
N HIS A 170 -28.35 -11.36 7.96
CA HIS A 170 -27.22 -11.13 7.07
C HIS A 170 -27.52 -10.10 5.98
N PRO A 171 -26.64 -9.06 5.80
CA PRO A 171 -26.85 -7.99 4.80
C PRO A 171 -26.97 -8.49 3.34
N ALA A 172 -26.42 -9.66 3.00
CA ALA A 172 -26.50 -10.20 1.65
C ALA A 172 -27.96 -10.50 1.22
N ALA A 173 -28.81 -10.90 2.18
CA ALA A 173 -30.21 -11.23 1.94
C ALA A 173 -31.13 -9.99 1.93
N LEU A 174 -30.60 -8.81 2.30
CA LEU A 174 -31.34 -7.56 2.29
C LEU A 174 -31.15 -6.83 0.96
N GLN A 175 -32.24 -6.26 0.44
CA GLN A 175 -32.30 -5.58 -0.86
C GLN A 175 -32.98 -4.22 -0.71
N PHE A 176 -32.55 -3.27 -1.53
CA PHE A 176 -33.14 -1.94 -1.61
C PHE A 176 -34.26 -1.95 -2.66
N HIS A 177 -35.49 -1.74 -2.25
CA HIS A 177 -36.66 -1.62 -3.11
C HIS A 177 -37.07 -0.15 -3.23
N HIS A 178 -37.10 0.40 -4.44
CA HIS A 178 -37.52 1.78 -4.65
C HIS A 178 -39.01 1.97 -4.32
N ARG A 179 -39.32 2.92 -3.45
CA ARG A 179 -40.71 3.25 -3.09
C ARG A 179 -41.50 3.76 -4.30
N ASP A 180 -40.82 4.58 -5.12
CA ASP A 180 -41.33 5.12 -6.36
C ASP A 180 -40.37 4.78 -7.51
N PRO A 181 -40.77 3.84 -8.40
CA PRO A 181 -39.94 3.43 -9.53
C PRO A 181 -39.58 4.59 -10.48
N SER A 182 -40.44 5.62 -10.58
CA SER A 182 -40.23 6.77 -11.46
C SER A 182 -39.03 7.64 -11.01
N LYS A 183 -38.69 7.63 -9.71
CA LYS A 183 -37.58 8.41 -9.11
C LYS A 183 -36.26 7.63 -9.07
N LYS A 184 -36.23 6.41 -9.62
CA LYS A 184 -35.06 5.58 -9.67
C LYS A 184 -34.04 6.08 -10.69
N HIS A 185 -32.83 6.41 -10.24
CA HIS A 185 -31.75 6.79 -11.15
C HIS A 185 -30.87 5.58 -11.53
N PHE A 186 -30.69 4.62 -10.63
CA PHE A 186 -29.93 3.39 -10.90
C PHE A 186 -30.25 2.30 -9.88
N HIS A 187 -29.87 1.07 -10.21
CA HIS A 187 -30.02 -0.05 -9.29
C HIS A 187 -28.97 -0.04 -8.20
N LEU A 188 -29.36 -0.20 -6.93
CA LEU A 188 -28.46 -0.48 -5.79
C LEU A 188 -28.12 -1.98 -5.70
N SER A 189 -27.98 -2.62 -6.84
CA SER A 189 -27.54 -4.01 -7.00
C SER A 189 -26.11 -4.06 -7.52
N HIS A 190 -25.66 -5.21 -7.94
CA HIS A 190 -24.29 -5.53 -8.32
C HIS A 190 -23.59 -4.49 -9.22
N GLY A 191 -24.28 -3.96 -10.25
CA GLY A 191 -23.73 -2.96 -11.17
C GLY A 191 -23.68 -1.52 -10.62
N GLY A 192 -24.62 -1.16 -9.75
CA GLY A 192 -24.71 0.18 -9.15
C GLY A 192 -23.68 0.46 -8.06
N MET A 193 -23.21 -0.57 -7.37
CA MET A 193 -22.31 -0.47 -6.21
C MET A 193 -20.86 0.00 -6.53
N THR A 194 -20.56 0.38 -7.76
CA THR A 194 -19.26 0.93 -8.16
C THR A 194 -19.22 2.45 -8.18
N ARG A 195 -20.38 3.10 -7.99
CA ARG A 195 -20.51 4.57 -7.96
C ARG A 195 -19.93 5.17 -6.66
N GLY A 196 -19.78 6.49 -6.61
CA GLY A 196 -19.37 7.21 -5.41
C GLY A 196 -20.39 7.01 -4.27
N ILE A 197 -19.92 6.80 -3.04
CA ILE A 197 -20.76 6.48 -1.87
C ILE A 197 -21.87 7.52 -1.63
N GLY A 198 -21.60 8.80 -1.83
CA GLY A 198 -22.61 9.87 -1.68
C GLY A 198 -23.79 9.72 -2.64
N ARG A 199 -23.54 9.34 -3.91
CA ARG A 199 -24.60 9.04 -4.87
C ARG A 199 -25.40 7.80 -4.48
N MET A 200 -24.73 6.78 -3.96
CA MET A 200 -25.40 5.56 -3.51
C MET A 200 -26.27 5.80 -2.28
N ARG A 201 -25.81 6.61 -1.32
CA ARG A 201 -26.61 7.06 -0.17
C ARG A 201 -27.85 7.85 -0.60
N ALA A 202 -27.69 8.78 -1.53
CA ALA A 202 -28.82 9.55 -2.07
C ALA A 202 -29.86 8.66 -2.74
N GLU A 203 -29.43 7.60 -3.44
CA GLU A 203 -30.35 6.64 -4.05
C GLU A 203 -30.99 5.71 -3.01
N ALA A 204 -30.22 5.24 -2.00
CA ALA A 204 -30.71 4.39 -0.94
C ALA A 204 -31.83 5.03 -0.10
N ARG A 205 -31.78 6.35 0.10
CA ARG A 205 -32.86 7.11 0.80
C ARG A 205 -34.22 7.05 0.09
N LYS A 206 -34.26 6.76 -1.22
CA LYS A 206 -35.48 6.59 -1.99
C LYS A 206 -36.08 5.18 -1.89
N CYS A 207 -35.35 4.29 -1.18
CA CYS A 207 -35.67 2.89 -1.10
C CYS A 207 -36.17 2.50 0.30
N VAL A 208 -36.85 1.37 0.38
CA VAL A 208 -37.11 0.64 1.60
C VAL A 208 -36.23 -0.62 1.61
N LEU A 209 -35.73 -0.99 2.80
CA LEU A 209 -34.92 -2.18 2.95
C LEU A 209 -35.82 -3.40 3.19
N LEU A 210 -35.74 -4.40 2.31
CA LEU A 210 -36.53 -5.63 2.37
C LEU A 210 -35.61 -6.85 2.29
N CYS A 211 -35.98 -7.95 2.92
CA CYS A 211 -35.32 -9.24 2.64
C CYS A 211 -35.74 -9.75 1.25
N ALA A 212 -34.97 -10.68 0.68
CA ALA A 212 -35.22 -11.21 -0.66
C ALA A 212 -36.64 -11.74 -0.84
N ASN A 213 -37.19 -12.44 0.17
CA ASN A 213 -38.54 -12.98 0.13
C ASN A 213 -39.60 -11.87 0.14
N CYS A 214 -39.48 -10.91 1.04
CA CYS A 214 -40.42 -9.79 1.09
C CYS A 214 -40.31 -8.89 -0.15
N HIS A 215 -39.12 -8.71 -0.71
CA HIS A 215 -38.93 -8.01 -1.98
C HIS A 215 -39.67 -8.68 -3.13
N ALA A 216 -39.56 -10.02 -3.27
CA ALA A 216 -40.29 -10.78 -4.28
C ALA A 216 -41.83 -10.70 -4.11
N LEU A 217 -42.32 -10.75 -2.86
CA LEU A 217 -43.73 -10.62 -2.57
C LEU A 217 -44.29 -9.22 -2.88
N VAL A 218 -43.46 -8.16 -2.70
CA VAL A 218 -43.86 -6.81 -3.07
C VAL A 218 -43.87 -6.64 -4.60
N GLU A 219 -42.87 -7.17 -5.29
CA GLU A 219 -42.83 -7.16 -6.77
C GLU A 219 -44.00 -7.96 -7.40
N ALA A 220 -44.40 -9.03 -6.78
CA ALA A 220 -45.58 -9.84 -7.19
C ALA A 220 -46.91 -9.18 -6.81
N GLY A 221 -46.93 -8.01 -6.15
CA GLY A 221 -48.15 -7.33 -5.73
C GLY A 221 -48.86 -7.98 -4.52
N VAL A 222 -48.30 -9.05 -3.93
CA VAL A 222 -48.88 -9.78 -2.79
C VAL A 222 -48.75 -8.96 -1.50
N LYS A 223 -47.70 -8.20 -1.33
CA LYS A 223 -47.47 -7.29 -0.19
C LYS A 223 -47.26 -5.85 -0.65
N LYS A 224 -47.68 -4.90 0.16
CA LYS A 224 -47.44 -3.48 -0.08
C LYS A 224 -46.21 -3.00 0.67
N VAL A 225 -45.52 -2.03 0.09
CA VAL A 225 -44.42 -1.32 0.74
C VAL A 225 -44.97 -0.55 1.95
N PRO A 226 -44.33 -0.63 3.13
CA PRO A 226 -44.78 0.15 4.30
C PRO A 226 -44.68 1.64 4.02
N ALA A 227 -45.65 2.41 4.54
CA ALA A 227 -45.59 3.86 4.49
C ALA A 227 -44.36 4.40 5.19
N GLU A 228 -43.89 5.60 4.85
CA GLU A 228 -42.86 6.28 5.63
C GLU A 228 -43.44 6.68 6.99
N GLU A 229 -42.79 6.21 8.06
CA GLU A 229 -42.99 6.81 9.37
C GLU A 229 -42.36 8.19 9.33
N ARG A 230 -43.16 9.23 9.54
CA ARG A 230 -42.72 10.64 9.62
C ARG A 230 -41.91 10.87 10.88
#